data_9c06fdbe16073aab6a7cb8eff2d27072
#
_entry.id   9c06fdbe16073aab6a7cb8eff2d27072
#
_cell.length_a   1.000
_cell.length_b   1.000
_cell.length_c   1.000
_cell.angle_alpha   90.00
_cell.angle_beta   90.00
_cell.angle_gamma   90.00
#
_symmetry.space_group_name_H-M   'P 1'
#
loop_
_entity.id
_entity.type
_entity.pdbx_description
1 polymer ?
#
loop_
_entity_poly.entity_id
_entity_poly.type
_entity_poly.pdbx_seq_one_letter_code
_entity_poly.pdbx_strand_id
1 'polypeptide(L)'
;MINLEKLYDYKHSFGFFAHQLSYPKKLDLHRSHIEDTFDLAHPAYEHVKLYFSLMQNPNLDDVKELYTETFDFQKDCTLFMTYFKFEDAKERGQMLAKLKVLYEMFGLGMPEEELSDFLPL
;
A
#
# COMPACT_ATOMS: atom_id res chain seq x y z
N MET A 1 -10.53 -18.88 -7.73
CA MET A 1 -9.10 -19.14 -7.95
C MET A 1 -8.41 -17.87 -8.45
N ILE A 2 -7.25 -17.54 -7.92
CA ILE A 2 -6.49 -16.35 -8.34
C ILE A 2 -5.84 -16.62 -9.71
N ASN A 3 -6.06 -15.72 -10.66
CA ASN A 3 -5.38 -15.76 -11.95
C ASN A 3 -4.04 -15.04 -11.86
N LEU A 4 -2.94 -15.81 -11.79
CA LEU A 4 -1.59 -15.26 -11.61
C LEU A 4 -1.10 -14.45 -12.81
N GLU A 5 -1.48 -14.81 -14.02
CA GLU A 5 -1.13 -14.05 -15.23
C GLU A 5 -1.73 -12.65 -15.17
N LYS A 6 -2.99 -12.57 -14.78
CA LYS A 6 -3.69 -11.30 -14.63
C LYS A 6 -3.09 -10.42 -13.52
N LEU A 7 -2.60 -11.03 -12.43
CA LEU A 7 -1.88 -10.30 -11.40
C LEU A 7 -0.58 -9.69 -11.92
N TYR A 8 0.14 -10.41 -12.77
CA TYR A 8 1.37 -9.91 -13.38
C TYR A 8 1.12 -8.67 -14.24
N ASP A 9 -0.01 -8.62 -14.94
CA ASP A 9 -0.40 -7.47 -15.77
C ASP A 9 -0.56 -6.19 -14.95
N TYR A 10 -0.85 -6.31 -13.65
CA TYR A 10 -1.00 -5.18 -12.72
C TYR A 10 0.24 -4.89 -11.88
N LYS A 11 1.39 -5.44 -12.22
CA LYS A 11 2.64 -5.29 -11.44
C LYS A 11 2.98 -3.82 -11.16
N HIS A 12 2.91 -2.97 -12.18
CA HIS A 12 3.21 -1.54 -12.02
C HIS A 12 2.17 -0.81 -11.17
N SER A 13 0.92 -1.23 -11.25
CA SER A 13 -0.16 -0.70 -10.40
C SER A 13 0.09 -1.01 -8.93
N PHE A 14 0.50 -2.24 -8.62
CA PHE A 14 0.84 -2.62 -7.24
C PHE A 14 2.02 -1.81 -6.71
N GLY A 15 3.06 -1.60 -7.52
CA GLY A 15 4.19 -0.75 -7.16
C GLY A 15 3.77 0.70 -6.86
N PHE A 16 2.88 1.25 -7.68
CA PHE A 16 2.31 2.57 -7.47
C PHE A 16 1.57 2.66 -6.12
N PHE A 17 0.66 1.72 -5.85
CA PHE A 17 -0.09 1.72 -4.60
C PHE A 17 0.82 1.50 -3.38
N ALA A 18 1.80 0.61 -3.46
CA ALA A 18 2.77 0.42 -2.39
C ALA A 18 3.48 1.72 -2.03
N HIS A 19 3.88 2.48 -3.04
CA HIS A 19 4.54 3.77 -2.85
C HIS A 19 3.58 4.81 -2.24
N GLN A 20 2.36 4.92 -2.77
CA GLN A 20 1.39 5.91 -2.30
C GLN A 20 0.82 5.60 -0.91
N LEU A 21 0.74 4.32 -0.53
CA LEU A 21 0.28 3.90 0.79
C LEU A 21 1.38 3.90 1.86
N SER A 22 2.63 4.16 1.50
CA SER A 22 3.70 4.38 2.46
C SER A 22 3.64 5.80 3.02
N TYR A 23 4.17 6.00 4.24
CA TYR A 23 4.19 7.33 4.84
C TYR A 23 4.90 8.33 3.93
N PRO A 24 4.29 9.49 3.61
CA PRO A 24 4.84 10.42 2.64
C PRO A 24 6.09 11.13 3.16
N LYS A 25 7.20 10.95 2.46
CA LYS A 25 8.46 11.63 2.74
C LYS A 25 8.71 12.81 1.81
N LYS A 26 8.15 12.74 0.59
CA LYS A 26 8.23 13.78 -0.43
C LYS A 26 7.01 13.70 -1.34
N LEU A 27 6.73 14.79 -2.03
CA LEU A 27 5.66 14.83 -3.03
C LEU A 27 6.27 14.52 -4.41
N ASP A 28 6.05 13.32 -4.89
CA ASP A 28 6.61 12.82 -6.15
C ASP A 28 5.56 12.18 -7.07
N LEU A 29 4.34 12.65 -6.99
CA LEU A 29 3.26 12.19 -7.84
C LEU A 29 3.35 12.87 -9.22
N HIS A 30 3.75 12.11 -10.24
CA HIS A 30 3.92 12.59 -11.60
C HIS A 30 2.76 12.13 -12.50
N ARG A 31 2.20 13.08 -13.24
CA ARG A 31 1.08 12.81 -14.16
C ARG A 31 1.42 11.79 -15.24
N SER A 32 2.61 11.89 -15.85
CA SER A 32 3.05 10.95 -16.89
C SER A 32 3.12 9.52 -16.38
N HIS A 33 3.57 9.31 -15.15
CA HIS A 33 3.65 7.99 -14.54
C HIS A 33 2.26 7.37 -14.33
N ILE A 34 1.30 8.18 -13.93
CA ILE A 34 -0.10 7.75 -13.75
C ILE A 34 -0.72 7.39 -15.11
N GLU A 35 -0.54 8.22 -16.13
CA GLU A 35 -1.08 7.99 -17.47
C GLU A 35 -0.52 6.71 -18.09
N ASP A 36 0.75 6.41 -17.88
CA ASP A 36 1.42 5.21 -18.38
C ASP A 36 0.94 3.93 -17.67
N THR A 37 0.65 4.03 -16.38
CA THR A 37 0.26 2.87 -15.54
C THR A 37 -1.25 2.61 -15.57
N PHE A 38 -2.05 3.67 -15.57
CA PHE A 38 -3.52 3.58 -15.47
C PHE A 38 -4.17 4.15 -16.73
N ASP A 39 -4.60 3.27 -17.61
CA ASP A 39 -5.40 3.63 -18.79
C ASP A 39 -6.89 3.54 -18.51
N LEU A 40 -7.72 3.90 -19.49
CA LEU A 40 -9.18 3.87 -19.38
C LEU A 40 -9.74 2.47 -19.07
N ALA A 41 -9.03 1.42 -19.46
CA ALA A 41 -9.44 0.03 -19.22
C ALA A 41 -9.06 -0.47 -17.83
N HIS A 42 -8.18 0.24 -17.11
CA HIS A 42 -7.74 -0.18 -15.78
C HIS A 42 -8.88 -0.06 -14.76
N PRO A 43 -9.13 -1.10 -13.92
CA PRO A 43 -10.21 -1.07 -12.93
C PRO A 43 -10.15 0.11 -11.95
N ALA A 44 -8.96 0.59 -11.62
CA ALA A 44 -8.74 1.69 -10.69
C ALA A 44 -8.66 3.08 -11.35
N TYR A 45 -8.87 3.18 -12.66
CA TYR A 45 -8.68 4.42 -13.42
C TYR A 45 -9.40 5.62 -12.80
N GLU A 46 -10.69 5.50 -12.53
CA GLU A 46 -11.50 6.60 -11.99
C GLU A 46 -11.05 7.02 -10.59
N HIS A 47 -10.68 6.05 -9.74
CA HIS A 47 -10.21 6.33 -8.39
C HIS A 47 -8.84 7.01 -8.40
N VAL A 48 -7.91 6.55 -9.24
CA VAL A 48 -6.58 7.15 -9.35
C VAL A 48 -6.66 8.55 -9.96
N LYS A 49 -7.52 8.75 -10.94
CA LYS A 49 -7.77 10.06 -11.54
C LYS A 49 -8.27 11.07 -10.51
N LEU A 50 -9.23 10.67 -9.69
CA LEU A 50 -9.74 11.50 -8.60
C LEU A 50 -8.62 11.80 -7.57
N TYR A 51 -7.90 10.78 -7.15
CA TYR A 51 -6.75 10.94 -6.24
C TYR A 51 -5.74 11.93 -6.78
N PHE A 52 -5.36 11.81 -8.05
CA PHE A 52 -4.42 12.74 -8.69
C PHE A 52 -4.96 14.17 -8.68
N SER A 53 -6.24 14.38 -8.98
CA SER A 53 -6.84 15.71 -8.99
C SER A 53 -6.88 16.35 -7.60
N LEU A 54 -7.09 15.54 -6.55
CA LEU A 54 -7.07 16.00 -5.16
C LEU A 54 -5.66 16.31 -4.65
N MET A 55 -4.64 15.66 -5.24
CA MET A 55 -3.23 15.80 -4.85
C MET A 55 -2.47 16.81 -5.71
N GLN A 56 -3.16 17.72 -6.40
CA GLN A 56 -2.53 18.84 -7.10
C GLN A 56 -2.10 19.91 -6.10
N ASN A 57 -0.84 20.29 -6.11
CA ASN A 57 -0.26 21.33 -5.24
C ASN A 57 -0.52 21.14 -3.73
N PRO A 58 -0.39 19.93 -3.17
CA PRO A 58 -0.57 19.76 -1.74
C PRO A 58 0.66 20.28 -0.98
N ASN A 59 0.44 20.67 0.28
CA ASN A 59 1.50 20.88 1.24
C ASN A 59 1.91 19.51 1.83
N LEU A 60 3.20 19.22 1.90
CA LEU A 60 3.70 17.95 2.41
C LEU A 60 3.24 17.67 3.86
N ASP A 61 3.25 18.70 4.71
CA ASP A 61 2.79 18.55 6.11
C ASP A 61 1.31 18.22 6.21
N ASP A 62 0.47 18.81 5.34
CA ASP A 62 -0.95 18.50 5.28
C ASP A 62 -1.18 17.06 4.79
N VAL A 63 -0.38 16.58 3.85
CA VAL A 63 -0.45 15.19 3.36
C VAL A 63 -0.05 14.21 4.45
N LYS A 64 1.00 14.52 5.22
CA LYS A 64 1.42 13.70 6.37
C LYS A 64 0.34 13.62 7.44
N GLU A 65 -0.29 14.75 7.74
CA GLU A 65 -1.39 14.81 8.71
C GLU A 65 -2.57 13.98 8.25
N LEU A 66 -3.00 14.13 7.01
CA LEU A 66 -4.09 13.34 6.41
C LEU A 66 -3.78 11.85 6.42
N TYR A 67 -2.54 11.46 6.09
CA TYR A 67 -2.10 10.07 6.14
C TYR A 67 -2.26 9.48 7.55
N THR A 68 -1.78 10.19 8.56
CA THR A 68 -1.86 9.75 9.96
C THR A 68 -3.31 9.66 10.43
N GLU A 69 -4.13 10.66 10.13
CA GLU A 69 -5.56 10.63 10.47
C GLU A 69 -6.28 9.46 9.81
N THR A 70 -5.95 9.15 8.56
CA THR A 70 -6.63 8.10 7.80
C THR A 70 -6.19 6.70 8.22
N PHE A 71 -4.88 6.45 8.32
CA PHE A 71 -4.34 5.10 8.47
C PHE A 71 -4.01 4.72 9.92
N ASP A 72 -3.67 5.68 10.77
CA ASP A 72 -3.28 5.41 12.15
C ASP A 72 -4.46 5.54 13.14
N PHE A 73 -5.40 6.45 12.87
CA PHE A 73 -6.49 6.72 13.80
C PHE A 73 -7.84 6.15 13.41
N GLN A 74 -8.03 5.71 12.19
CA GLN A 74 -9.27 5.06 11.75
C GLN A 74 -9.09 3.56 11.67
N LYS A 75 -9.81 2.82 12.52
CA LYS A 75 -9.70 1.36 12.60
C LYS A 75 -9.99 0.64 11.27
N ASP A 76 -10.94 1.18 10.52
CA ASP A 76 -11.39 0.58 9.26
C ASP A 76 -10.43 0.83 8.09
N CYS A 77 -9.41 1.68 8.29
CA CYS A 77 -8.45 2.06 7.27
C CYS A 77 -7.02 1.58 7.56
N THR A 78 -6.81 0.73 8.58
CA THR A 78 -5.46 0.25 8.90
C THR A 78 -4.81 -0.49 7.72
N LEU A 79 -3.50 -0.25 7.53
CA LEU A 79 -2.71 -0.92 6.49
C LEU A 79 -2.07 -2.24 6.98
N PHE A 80 -2.34 -2.66 8.21
CA PHE A 80 -1.83 -3.89 8.79
C PHE A 80 -2.86 -5.01 8.65
N MET A 81 -2.60 -5.94 7.74
CA MET A 81 -3.58 -6.96 7.30
C MET A 81 -4.05 -7.89 8.41
N THR A 82 -3.19 -8.25 9.35
CA THR A 82 -3.56 -9.17 10.44
C THR A 82 -4.51 -8.54 11.45
N TYR A 83 -4.61 -7.22 11.47
CA TYR A 83 -5.46 -6.49 12.42
C TYR A 83 -6.94 -6.81 12.25
N PHE A 84 -7.38 -7.06 11.02
CA PHE A 84 -8.78 -7.41 10.74
C PHE A 84 -9.10 -8.87 11.01
N LYS A 85 -8.11 -9.74 10.95
CA LYS A 85 -8.32 -11.19 11.00
C LYS A 85 -8.12 -11.79 12.38
N PHE A 86 -7.23 -11.24 13.17
CA PHE A 86 -6.85 -11.80 14.46
C PHE A 86 -7.06 -10.77 15.58
N GLU A 87 -7.96 -11.09 16.52
CA GLU A 87 -8.17 -10.28 17.72
C GLU A 87 -7.11 -10.57 18.78
N ASP A 88 -6.64 -11.82 18.85
CA ASP A 88 -5.63 -12.26 19.81
C ASP A 88 -4.23 -11.82 19.38
N ALA A 89 -3.53 -11.12 20.26
CA ALA A 89 -2.16 -10.66 20.05
C ALA A 89 -1.17 -11.81 19.79
N LYS A 90 -1.37 -12.96 20.43
CA LYS A 90 -0.53 -14.15 20.23
C LYS A 90 -0.67 -14.71 18.81
N GLU A 91 -1.89 -14.83 18.32
CA GLU A 91 -2.16 -15.31 16.96
C GLU A 91 -1.62 -14.34 15.91
N ARG A 92 -1.77 -13.04 16.14
CA ARG A 92 -1.18 -12.00 15.28
C ARG A 92 0.33 -12.12 15.22
N GLY A 93 0.99 -12.27 16.38
CA GLY A 93 2.44 -12.43 16.45
C GLY A 93 2.93 -13.67 15.70
N GLN A 94 2.21 -14.78 15.79
CA GLN A 94 2.52 -16.00 15.04
C GLN A 94 2.39 -15.79 13.53
N MET A 95 1.35 -15.10 13.07
CA MET A 95 1.17 -14.79 11.65
C MET A 95 2.25 -13.84 11.13
N LEU A 96 2.64 -12.83 11.91
CA LEU A 96 3.73 -11.93 11.56
C LEU A 96 5.05 -12.68 11.37
N ALA A 97 5.37 -13.62 12.25
CA ALA A 97 6.55 -14.46 12.14
C ALA A 97 6.51 -15.35 10.89
N LYS A 98 5.35 -15.93 10.58
CA LYS A 98 5.17 -16.76 9.37
C LYS A 98 5.35 -15.96 8.08
N LEU A 99 4.81 -14.74 8.03
CA LEU A 99 4.98 -13.85 6.87
C LEU A 99 6.44 -13.47 6.67
N LYS A 100 7.16 -13.18 7.74
CA LYS A 100 8.59 -12.86 7.68
C LYS A 100 9.40 -14.02 7.10
N VAL A 101 9.15 -15.23 7.58
CA VAL A 101 9.80 -16.45 7.05
C VAL A 101 9.46 -16.65 5.58
N LEU A 102 8.22 -16.44 5.18
CA LEU A 102 7.78 -16.55 3.79
C LEU A 102 8.55 -15.59 2.88
N TYR A 103 8.69 -14.34 3.28
CA TYR A 103 9.46 -13.35 2.52
C TYR A 103 10.94 -13.75 2.39
N GLU A 104 11.54 -14.21 3.47
CA GLU A 104 12.93 -14.69 3.48
C GLU A 104 13.13 -15.88 2.53
N MET A 105 12.15 -16.80 2.47
CA MET A 105 12.19 -17.95 1.55
C MET A 105 12.19 -17.52 0.07
N PHE A 106 11.61 -16.38 -0.26
CA PHE A 106 11.64 -15.81 -1.60
C PHE A 106 12.80 -14.84 -1.83
N GLY A 107 13.75 -14.75 -0.90
CA GLY A 107 14.90 -13.87 -1.00
C GLY A 107 14.60 -12.39 -0.78
N LEU A 108 13.47 -12.08 -0.16
CA LEU A 108 13.04 -10.71 0.10
C LEU A 108 13.47 -10.30 1.51
N GLY A 109 14.24 -9.21 1.60
CA GLY A 109 14.58 -8.59 2.88
C GLY A 109 13.44 -7.69 3.36
N MET A 110 13.21 -7.68 4.69
CA MET A 110 12.28 -6.74 5.29
C MET A 110 13.00 -5.55 5.90
N PRO A 111 12.43 -4.33 5.80
CA PRO A 111 12.88 -3.20 6.60
C PRO A 111 12.74 -3.54 8.10
N GLU A 112 13.75 -3.23 8.90
CA GLU A 112 13.74 -3.53 10.34
C GLU A 112 12.62 -2.79 11.10
N GLU A 113 12.19 -1.65 10.58
CA GLU A 113 11.20 -0.77 11.21
C GLU A 113 9.75 -1.13 10.86
N GLU A 114 9.51 -2.09 9.95
CA GLU A 114 8.18 -2.44 9.49
C GLU A 114 7.73 -3.82 9.95
N LEU A 115 6.44 -3.95 10.24
CA LEU A 115 5.80 -5.23 10.49
C LEU A 115 5.54 -5.98 9.17
N SER A 116 5.63 -7.30 9.22
CA SER A 116 5.53 -8.14 8.01
C SER A 116 4.14 -8.13 7.35
N ASP A 117 3.10 -7.69 8.05
CA ASP A 117 1.75 -7.57 7.51
C ASP A 117 1.40 -6.18 6.98
N PHE A 118 2.36 -5.27 6.94
CA PHE A 118 2.15 -3.93 6.39
C PHE A 118 1.89 -4.02 4.89
N LEU A 119 0.70 -3.59 4.46
CA LEU A 119 0.21 -3.80 3.08
C LEU A 119 1.16 -3.30 1.99
N PRO A 120 1.85 -2.14 2.12
CA PRO A 120 2.78 -1.66 1.08
C PRO A 120 4.05 -2.51 0.87
N LEU A 121 4.35 -3.49 1.73
CA LEU A 121 5.52 -4.36 1.56
C LEU A 121 5.41 -5.30 0.31
#